data_262b0c06097b9504926e8001363a453f
#
_entry.id   262b0c06097b9504926e8001363a453f
#
_cell.length_a   1.000
_cell.length_b   1.000
_cell.length_c   1.000
_cell.angle_alpha   90.00
_cell.angle_beta   90.00
_cell.angle_gamma   90.00
#
_symmetry.space_group_name_H-M   'P 1'
#
loop_
_entity.id
_entity.type
_entity.pdbx_description
1 polymer ?
#
loop_
_entity_poly.entity_id
_entity_poly.type
_entity_poly.pdbx_seq_one_letter_code
_entity_poly.pdbx_strand_id
1 'polypeptide(L)'
;MRFDAAFVRKFLTFGCIGGGVYVFDASCFWLFIQLTGWPSLARVISVALAMTLSWWLNRTFTFRVNGPVNWGEMIKFMLSQLPGACINALFSLLAFHYLPFAKDNTWIATAVGSCAGLVANFTMAHLFVFNKNRNA
;
A
#
# COMPACT_ATOMS: atom_id res chain seq x y z
N MET A 1 4.29 -19.22 8.91
CA MET A 1 3.53 -18.75 7.73
C MET A 1 3.49 -19.90 6.73
N ARG A 2 2.35 -20.47 6.42
CA ARG A 2 2.25 -21.50 5.36
C ARG A 2 2.00 -20.77 4.04
N PHE A 3 2.88 -20.99 3.07
CA PHE A 3 2.72 -20.48 1.69
C PHE A 3 1.77 -21.41 0.92
N ASP A 4 0.50 -21.37 1.28
CA ASP A 4 -0.56 -22.10 0.59
C ASP A 4 -1.23 -21.23 -0.48
N ALA A 5 -2.08 -21.84 -1.31
CA ALA A 5 -2.80 -21.12 -2.36
C ALA A 5 -3.64 -19.97 -1.83
N ALA A 6 -4.12 -20.06 -0.58
CA ALA A 6 -4.88 -18.98 0.05
C ALA A 6 -4.00 -17.78 0.39
N PHE A 7 -2.76 -18.01 0.83
CA PHE A 7 -1.78 -16.97 1.07
C PHE A 7 -1.41 -16.24 -0.23
N VAL A 8 -1.10 -17.00 -1.28
CA VAL A 8 -0.76 -16.44 -2.60
C VAL A 8 -1.92 -15.58 -3.14
N ARG A 9 -3.15 -16.07 -3.05
CA ARG A 9 -4.33 -15.30 -3.47
C ARG A 9 -4.46 -13.99 -2.68
N LYS A 10 -4.27 -14.00 -1.36
CA LYS A 10 -4.32 -12.80 -0.53
C LYS A 10 -3.24 -11.79 -0.94
N PHE A 11 -2.03 -12.27 -1.19
CA PHE A 11 -0.92 -11.42 -1.62
C PHE A 11 -1.20 -10.77 -2.98
N LEU A 12 -1.67 -11.54 -3.95
CA LEU A 12 -2.03 -11.02 -5.27
C LEU A 12 -3.20 -10.02 -5.19
N THR A 13 -4.25 -10.34 -4.41
CA THR A 13 -5.37 -9.43 -4.21
C THR A 13 -4.92 -8.12 -3.57
N PHE A 14 -4.05 -8.18 -2.56
CA PHE A 14 -3.47 -7.01 -1.92
C PHE A 14 -2.67 -6.14 -2.92
N GLY A 15 -1.86 -6.78 -3.76
CA GLY A 15 -1.09 -6.09 -4.81
C GLY A 15 -1.98 -5.44 -5.87
N CYS A 16 -3.01 -6.13 -6.35
CA CYS A 16 -3.99 -5.58 -7.31
C CYS A 16 -4.74 -4.37 -6.72
N ILE A 17 -5.16 -4.47 -5.46
CA ILE A 17 -5.80 -3.36 -4.74
C ILE A 17 -4.82 -2.19 -4.64
N GLY A 18 -3.55 -2.44 -4.27
CA GLY A 18 -2.52 -1.41 -4.20
C GLY A 18 -2.33 -0.67 -5.52
N GLY A 19 -2.29 -1.40 -6.65
CA GLY A 19 -2.23 -0.80 -8.00
C GLY A 19 -3.46 0.05 -8.31
N GLY A 20 -4.66 -0.45 -8.04
CA GLY A 20 -5.91 0.31 -8.24
C GLY A 20 -5.99 1.56 -7.36
N VAL A 21 -5.58 1.46 -6.11
CA VAL A 21 -5.54 2.59 -5.17
C VAL A 21 -4.51 3.64 -5.62
N TYR A 22 -3.39 3.24 -6.20
CA TYR A 22 -2.42 4.17 -6.77
C TYR A 22 -3.03 5.01 -7.91
N VAL A 23 -3.76 4.37 -8.83
CA VAL A 23 -4.47 5.09 -9.90
C VAL A 23 -5.54 6.03 -9.33
N PHE A 24 -6.27 5.59 -8.31
CA PHE A 24 -7.24 6.43 -7.61
C PHE A 24 -6.58 7.64 -6.93
N ASP A 25 -5.47 7.44 -6.20
CA ASP A 25 -4.69 8.51 -5.56
C ASP A 25 -4.22 9.56 -6.58
N ALA A 26 -3.63 9.10 -7.69
CA ALA A 26 -3.16 9.98 -8.76
C ALA A 26 -4.31 10.79 -9.39
N SER A 27 -5.46 10.17 -9.59
CA SER A 27 -6.67 10.83 -10.12
C SER A 27 -7.23 11.86 -9.14
N CYS A 28 -7.33 11.52 -7.86
CA CYS A 28 -7.74 12.45 -6.80
C CYS A 28 -6.77 13.62 -6.68
N PHE A 29 -5.46 13.35 -6.68
CA PHE A 29 -4.46 14.41 -6.61
C PHE A 29 -4.58 15.38 -7.78
N TRP A 30 -4.71 14.87 -9.02
CA TRP A 30 -4.93 15.69 -10.19
C TRP A 30 -6.20 16.54 -10.07
N LEU A 31 -7.32 15.93 -9.66
CA LEU A 31 -8.59 16.65 -9.49
C LEU A 31 -8.49 17.75 -8.44
N PHE A 32 -7.95 17.43 -7.27
CA PHE A 32 -7.89 18.39 -6.17
C PHE A 32 -6.89 19.52 -6.42
N ILE A 33 -5.82 19.29 -7.19
CA ILE A 33 -4.92 20.40 -7.57
C ILE A 33 -5.61 21.38 -8.52
N GLN A 34 -6.49 20.88 -9.42
CA GLN A 34 -7.29 21.75 -10.29
C GLN A 34 -8.34 22.57 -9.49
N LEU A 35 -8.93 21.97 -8.47
CA LEU A 35 -9.97 22.61 -7.67
C LEU A 35 -9.42 23.63 -6.66
N THR A 36 -8.28 23.32 -6.05
CA THR A 36 -7.75 24.13 -4.94
C THR A 36 -6.60 25.05 -5.35
N GLY A 37 -5.87 24.71 -6.40
CA GLY A 37 -4.63 25.39 -6.79
C GLY A 37 -3.45 25.16 -5.81
N TRP A 38 -3.66 24.37 -4.74
CA TRP A 38 -2.68 24.15 -3.67
C TRP A 38 -2.16 22.70 -3.67
N PRO A 39 -0.95 22.43 -4.22
CA PRO A 39 -0.42 21.07 -4.35
C PRO A 39 -0.32 20.33 -3.03
N SER A 40 0.12 20.98 -1.96
CA SER A 40 0.26 20.35 -0.64
C SER A 40 -1.09 19.92 -0.07
N LEU A 41 -2.12 20.76 -0.17
CA LEU A 41 -3.47 20.44 0.29
C LEU A 41 -4.08 19.30 -0.55
N ALA A 42 -3.97 19.40 -1.88
CA ALA A 42 -4.41 18.36 -2.81
C ALA A 42 -3.77 17.01 -2.48
N ARG A 43 -2.47 16.99 -2.16
CA ARG A 43 -1.74 15.78 -1.80
C ARG A 43 -2.21 15.16 -0.49
N VAL A 44 -2.41 15.96 0.54
CA VAL A 44 -2.93 15.49 1.84
C VAL A 44 -4.31 14.85 1.67
N ILE A 45 -5.20 15.50 0.92
CA ILE A 45 -6.56 14.98 0.69
C ILE A 45 -6.50 13.68 -0.13
N SER A 46 -5.75 13.64 -1.23
CA SER A 46 -5.67 12.45 -2.09
C SER A 46 -5.14 11.24 -1.32
N VAL A 47 -4.06 11.41 -0.55
CA VAL A 47 -3.48 10.35 0.27
C VAL A 47 -4.46 9.86 1.34
N ALA A 48 -5.17 10.77 2.03
CA ALA A 48 -6.14 10.39 3.05
C ALA A 48 -7.27 9.54 2.47
N LEU A 49 -7.81 9.93 1.31
CA LEU A 49 -8.83 9.18 0.59
C LEU A 49 -8.31 7.82 0.10
N ALA A 50 -7.12 7.81 -0.50
CA ALA A 50 -6.49 6.58 -1.01
C ALA A 50 -6.22 5.57 0.12
N MET A 51 -5.70 6.03 1.26
CA MET A 51 -5.45 5.17 2.42
C MET A 51 -6.73 4.60 3.02
N THR A 52 -7.78 5.40 3.10
CA THR A 52 -9.11 4.96 3.57
C THR A 52 -9.69 3.90 2.62
N LEU A 53 -9.62 4.14 1.31
CA LEU A 53 -10.07 3.20 0.29
C LEU A 53 -9.24 1.91 0.33
N SER A 54 -7.91 2.02 0.46
CA SER A 54 -7.00 0.87 0.57
C SER A 54 -7.34 -0.01 1.76
N TRP A 55 -7.54 0.60 2.94
CA TRP A 55 -7.96 -0.14 4.12
C TRP A 55 -9.28 -0.88 3.90
N TRP A 56 -10.31 -0.17 3.39
CA TRP A 56 -11.63 -0.76 3.19
C TRP A 56 -11.62 -1.91 2.19
N LEU A 57 -10.94 -1.75 1.05
CA LEU A 57 -10.80 -2.79 0.02
C LEU A 57 -10.02 -4.00 0.55
N ASN A 58 -8.92 -3.77 1.24
CA ASN A 58 -8.13 -4.87 1.80
C ASN A 58 -8.88 -5.60 2.90
N ARG A 59 -9.56 -4.87 3.79
CA ARG A 59 -10.44 -5.45 4.82
C ARG A 59 -11.48 -6.38 4.20
N THR A 60 -12.13 -5.92 3.13
CA THR A 60 -13.27 -6.63 2.51
C THR A 60 -12.81 -7.77 1.61
N PHE A 61 -11.86 -7.52 0.70
CA PHE A 61 -11.52 -8.47 -0.36
C PHE A 61 -10.28 -9.31 -0.06
N THR A 62 -9.24 -8.73 0.54
CA THR A 62 -8.00 -9.45 0.84
C THR A 62 -8.14 -10.30 2.10
N PHE A 63 -8.56 -9.67 3.19
CA PHE A 63 -8.59 -10.32 4.50
C PHE A 63 -9.97 -10.86 4.89
N ARG A 64 -11.03 -10.41 4.20
CA ARG A 64 -12.42 -10.86 4.39
C ARG A 64 -12.86 -10.81 5.86
N VAL A 65 -12.62 -9.66 6.48
CA VAL A 65 -12.94 -9.45 7.89
C VAL A 65 -14.45 -9.32 8.06
N ASN A 66 -15.05 -10.22 8.83
CA ASN A 66 -16.45 -10.16 9.24
C ASN A 66 -16.53 -9.43 10.58
N GLY A 67 -17.38 -8.41 10.66
CA GLY A 67 -17.57 -7.65 11.90
C GLY A 67 -17.77 -6.16 11.65
N PRO A 68 -18.11 -5.40 12.70
CA PRO A 68 -18.35 -3.97 12.57
C PRO A 68 -17.07 -3.23 12.14
N VAL A 69 -17.27 -2.11 11.48
CA VAL A 69 -16.19 -1.20 11.10
C VAL A 69 -15.55 -0.61 12.36
N ASN A 70 -14.24 -0.67 12.46
CA ASN A 70 -13.49 -0.16 13.60
C ASN A 70 -12.44 0.86 13.14
N TRP A 71 -12.59 2.12 13.53
CA TRP A 71 -11.66 3.18 13.22
C TRP A 71 -10.25 2.93 13.75
N GLY A 72 -10.12 2.24 14.89
CA GLY A 72 -8.83 1.81 15.42
C GLY A 72 -8.11 0.81 14.50
N GLU A 73 -8.85 -0.05 13.81
CA GLU A 73 -8.30 -0.95 12.78
C GLU A 73 -7.78 -0.16 11.59
N MET A 74 -8.52 0.86 11.13
CA MET A 74 -8.10 1.75 10.05
C MET A 74 -6.78 2.46 10.36
N ILE A 75 -6.68 3.05 11.56
CA ILE A 75 -5.45 3.73 12.00
C ILE A 75 -4.27 2.75 12.06
N LYS A 76 -4.47 1.55 12.61
CA LYS A 76 -3.44 0.50 12.63
C LYS A 76 -3.02 0.09 11.23
N PHE A 77 -3.97 -0.03 10.30
CA PHE A 77 -3.67 -0.30 8.91
C PHE A 77 -2.80 0.80 8.30
N MET A 78 -3.19 2.07 8.46
CA MET A 78 -2.42 3.22 7.96
C MET A 78 -0.99 3.22 8.52
N LEU A 79 -0.82 3.02 9.83
CA LEU A 79 0.49 2.95 10.45
C LEU A 79 1.32 1.75 9.96
N SER A 80 0.67 0.63 9.67
CA SER A 80 1.34 -0.58 9.15
C SER A 80 1.90 -0.41 7.73
N GLN A 81 1.49 0.64 7.00
CA GLN A 81 2.04 0.95 5.67
C GLN A 81 3.35 1.76 5.72
N LEU A 82 3.67 2.39 6.86
CA LEU A 82 4.88 3.21 6.98
C LEU A 82 6.18 2.41 6.80
N PRO A 83 6.37 1.23 7.41
CA PRO A 83 7.57 0.42 7.19
C PRO A 83 7.77 0.06 5.72
N GLY A 84 6.69 -0.28 5.01
CA GLY A 84 6.76 -0.59 3.58
C GLY A 84 7.13 0.61 2.72
N ALA A 85 6.69 1.81 3.08
CA ALA A 85 7.11 3.04 2.40
C ALA A 85 8.62 3.30 2.60
N CYS A 86 9.14 3.10 3.81
CA CYS A 86 10.58 3.20 4.09
C CYS A 86 11.39 2.15 3.32
N ILE A 87 10.92 0.90 3.30
CA ILE A 87 11.56 -0.20 2.58
C ILE A 87 11.53 0.06 1.07
N ASN A 88 10.41 0.55 0.53
CA ASN A 88 10.33 0.97 -0.88
C ASN A 88 11.40 2.01 -1.21
N ALA A 89 11.48 3.09 -0.43
CA ALA A 89 12.47 4.15 -0.66
C ALA A 89 13.91 3.60 -0.57
N LEU A 90 14.22 2.79 0.44
CA LEU A 90 15.53 2.19 0.63
C LEU A 90 15.93 1.32 -0.56
N PHE A 91 15.06 0.38 -0.96
CA PHE A 91 15.35 -0.54 -2.07
C PHE A 91 15.39 0.16 -3.42
N SER A 92 14.59 1.21 -3.64
CA SER A 92 14.70 2.06 -4.83
C SER A 92 16.07 2.75 -4.91
N LEU A 93 16.55 3.32 -3.80
CA LEU A 93 17.87 3.97 -3.75
C LEU A 93 19.01 2.96 -3.94
N LEU A 94 18.93 1.80 -3.30
CA LEU A 94 19.92 0.74 -3.48
C LEU A 94 19.94 0.26 -4.94
N ALA A 95 18.79 0.00 -5.53
CA ALA A 95 18.72 -0.39 -6.94
C ALA A 95 19.29 0.68 -7.86
N PHE A 96 18.97 1.96 -7.62
CA PHE A 96 19.51 3.06 -8.39
C PHE A 96 21.06 3.16 -8.29
N HIS A 97 21.62 2.90 -7.12
CA HIS A 97 23.08 3.01 -6.90
C HIS A 97 23.86 1.78 -7.42
N TYR A 98 23.32 0.59 -7.22
CA TYR A 98 24.08 -0.66 -7.45
C TYR A 98 23.73 -1.37 -8.76
N LEU A 99 22.59 -1.07 -9.39
CA LEU A 99 22.22 -1.66 -10.67
C LEU A 99 22.54 -0.67 -11.80
N PRO A 100 23.55 -0.94 -12.66
CA PRO A 100 23.98 0.00 -13.72
C PRO A 100 22.82 0.41 -14.64
N PHE A 101 21.98 -0.53 -15.05
CA PHE A 101 20.82 -0.29 -15.92
C PHE A 101 19.68 0.49 -15.25
N ALA A 102 19.63 0.56 -13.91
CA ALA A 102 18.61 1.32 -13.20
C ALA A 102 18.95 2.83 -13.14
N LYS A 103 20.19 3.21 -13.37
CA LYS A 103 20.60 4.62 -13.50
C LYS A 103 20.05 5.25 -14.78
N ASP A 104 20.07 4.48 -15.88
CA ASP A 104 19.55 4.92 -17.17
C ASP A 104 18.03 4.81 -17.24
N ASN A 105 17.45 3.92 -16.43
CA ASN A 105 16.01 3.61 -16.40
C ASN A 105 15.48 3.64 -14.96
N THR A 106 15.22 4.83 -14.43
CA THR A 106 14.80 5.05 -13.04
C THR A 106 13.52 4.29 -12.64
N TRP A 107 12.66 3.95 -13.61
CA TRP A 107 11.47 3.12 -13.37
C TRP A 107 11.82 1.72 -12.87
N ILE A 108 13.00 1.17 -13.21
CA ILE A 108 13.47 -0.13 -12.70
C ILE A 108 13.76 -0.03 -11.21
N ALA A 109 14.47 1.03 -10.78
CA ALA A 109 14.73 1.26 -9.36
C ALA A 109 13.42 1.41 -8.57
N THR A 110 12.46 2.15 -9.12
CA THR A 110 11.14 2.32 -8.52
C THR A 110 10.37 0.98 -8.44
N ALA A 111 10.44 0.15 -9.48
CA ALA A 111 9.78 -1.17 -9.49
C ALA A 111 10.36 -2.10 -8.42
N VAL A 112 11.69 -2.14 -8.26
CA VAL A 112 12.36 -2.92 -7.21
C VAL A 112 11.91 -2.48 -5.82
N GLY A 113 11.91 -1.19 -5.56
CA GLY A 113 11.44 -0.64 -4.29
C GLY A 113 9.97 -0.94 -4.04
N SER A 114 9.12 -0.80 -5.07
CA SER A 114 7.67 -1.07 -4.95
C SER A 114 7.38 -2.54 -4.65
N CYS A 115 8.12 -3.47 -5.25
CA CYS A 115 8.01 -4.90 -4.93
C CYS A 115 8.41 -5.18 -3.47
N ALA A 116 9.53 -4.62 -3.01
CA ALA A 116 9.98 -4.78 -1.64
C ALA A 116 9.00 -4.16 -0.62
N GLY A 117 8.52 -2.94 -0.92
CA GLY A 117 7.51 -2.25 -0.11
C GLY A 117 6.17 -3.00 -0.05
N LEU A 118 5.73 -3.59 -1.17
CA LEU A 118 4.51 -4.40 -1.24
C LEU A 118 4.59 -5.61 -0.30
N VAL A 119 5.71 -6.34 -0.32
CA VAL A 119 5.94 -7.50 0.57
C VAL A 119 5.89 -7.05 2.04
N ALA A 120 6.54 -5.95 2.38
CA ALA A 120 6.54 -5.41 3.73
C ALA A 120 5.13 -4.96 4.16
N ASN A 121 4.43 -4.18 3.36
CA ASN A 121 3.08 -3.71 3.64
C ASN A 121 2.08 -4.84 3.83
N PHE A 122 2.12 -5.85 2.95
CA PHE A 122 1.27 -7.02 3.08
C PHE A 122 1.57 -7.79 4.37
N THR A 123 2.86 -8.00 4.67
CA THR A 123 3.28 -8.73 5.88
C THR A 123 2.83 -8.00 7.15
N MET A 124 3.02 -6.68 7.20
CA MET A 124 2.59 -5.86 8.33
C MET A 124 1.07 -5.85 8.50
N ALA A 125 0.32 -5.67 7.42
CA ALA A 125 -1.14 -5.72 7.45
C ALA A 125 -1.64 -7.11 7.90
N HIS A 126 -1.05 -8.17 7.36
CA HIS A 126 -1.44 -9.56 7.68
C HIS A 126 -1.15 -9.92 9.13
N LEU A 127 0.03 -9.56 9.66
CA LEU A 127 0.45 -9.97 11.00
C LEU A 127 -0.11 -9.06 12.11
N PHE A 128 -0.17 -7.76 11.89
CA PHE A 128 -0.45 -6.80 12.97
C PHE A 128 -1.87 -6.22 12.93
N VAL A 129 -2.49 -6.15 11.76
CA VAL A 129 -3.82 -5.56 11.62
C VAL A 129 -4.91 -6.63 11.61
N PHE A 130 -4.80 -7.61 10.71
CA PHE A 130 -5.88 -8.55 10.41
C PHE A 130 -5.68 -9.96 11.00
N ASN A 131 -4.63 -10.19 11.80
CA ASN A 131 -4.37 -11.50 12.40
C ASN A 131 -5.32 -11.84 13.57
N LYS A 132 -5.80 -10.81 14.28
CA LYS A 132 -6.68 -11.00 15.46
C LYS A 132 -8.04 -11.63 15.15
N ASN A 133 -8.48 -11.61 13.90
CA ASN A 133 -9.81 -12.11 13.51
C ASN A 133 -9.84 -13.61 13.18
N ARG A 134 -8.75 -14.37 13.44
CA ARG A 134 -8.70 -15.83 13.28
C ARG A 134 -9.16 -16.58 14.53
N ASN A 135 -9.35 -15.89 15.67
CA ASN A 135 -9.70 -16.51 16.97
C ASN A 135 -11.07 -16.04 17.49
N ALA A 136 -11.90 -15.52 16.62
CA ALA A 136 -13.31 -15.22 16.94
C ALA A 136 -14.24 -16.12 16.13
#